data_f378b14fc766d672618ed469b39903fc
#
_entry.id   f378b14fc766d672618ed469b39903fc
#
_cell.length_a   1.000
_cell.length_b   1.000
_cell.length_c   1.000
_cell.angle_alpha   90.00
_cell.angle_beta   90.00
_cell.angle_gamma   90.00
#
_symmetry.space_group_name_H-M   'P 1'
#
loop_
_entity.id
_entity.type
_entity.pdbx_description
1 polymer ?
#
loop_
_entity_poly.entity_id
_entity_poly.type
_entity_poly.pdbx_seq_one_letter_code
_entity_poly.pdbx_strand_id
1 'polypeptide(L)'
;MRSAERGMTLVEVVVASTVFALVMLATVTAFRTFGQAYQRLDQVTAETAKKREVDRFLRASLVDAMNGEARFEGNTREVSWITPLDRVGSAGGIQHLRLRRRGDNLVLSFAPFDPARDPEKSPDWGSVVDDYVLLEDVTEMRLRYLPSPQDDWSRSAKLDDDEDLGLSLPSAMMLELTASGQAWPPLTVAFDQFGRQE
;
A
#
# COMPACT_ATOMS: atom_id res chain seq x y z
N MET A 1 6.43 -80.00 6.55
CA MET A 1 6.03 -79.34 5.30
C MET A 1 7.10 -78.32 4.95
N ARG A 2 7.90 -78.53 3.90
CA ARG A 2 8.94 -77.61 3.45
C ARG A 2 8.24 -76.58 2.52
N SER A 3 8.21 -75.33 2.93
CA SER A 3 7.81 -74.25 2.08
C SER A 3 8.80 -74.14 0.91
N ALA A 4 8.32 -74.28 -0.32
CA ALA A 4 9.14 -74.04 -1.51
C ALA A 4 9.48 -72.55 -1.59
N GLU A 5 10.73 -72.18 -1.35
CA GLU A 5 11.24 -70.85 -1.64
C GLU A 5 11.21 -70.63 -3.15
N ARG A 6 10.27 -69.80 -3.62
CA ARG A 6 10.22 -69.36 -5.00
C ARG A 6 11.20 -68.25 -5.17
N GLY A 7 12.28 -68.50 -5.86
CA GLY A 7 13.23 -67.46 -6.28
C GLY A 7 12.58 -66.50 -7.24
N MET A 8 12.85 -65.19 -7.04
CA MET A 8 12.38 -64.13 -7.91
C MET A 8 13.04 -64.23 -9.29
N THR A 9 12.28 -64.14 -10.38
CA THR A 9 12.84 -64.18 -11.72
C THR A 9 13.52 -62.85 -12.06
N LEU A 10 14.53 -62.87 -12.94
CA LEU A 10 15.25 -61.65 -13.37
C LEU A 10 14.29 -60.63 -14.02
N VAL A 11 13.26 -61.11 -14.73
CA VAL A 11 12.24 -60.28 -15.37
C VAL A 11 11.39 -59.55 -14.32
N GLU A 12 11.05 -60.23 -13.22
CA GLU A 12 10.27 -59.64 -12.13
C GLU A 12 11.00 -58.54 -11.40
N VAL A 13 12.33 -58.67 -11.20
CA VAL A 13 13.20 -57.62 -10.63
C VAL A 13 13.30 -56.42 -11.57
N VAL A 14 13.43 -56.62 -12.87
CA VAL A 14 13.50 -55.53 -13.87
C VAL A 14 12.17 -54.77 -13.93
N VAL A 15 11.04 -55.49 -13.96
CA VAL A 15 9.72 -54.87 -13.99
C VAL A 15 9.46 -54.08 -12.68
N ALA A 16 9.77 -54.66 -11.54
CA ALA A 16 9.59 -53.99 -10.24
C ALA A 16 10.48 -52.72 -10.15
N SER A 17 11.72 -52.77 -10.60
CA SER A 17 12.63 -51.61 -10.61
C SER A 17 12.13 -50.51 -11.55
N THR A 18 11.60 -50.85 -12.69
CA THR A 18 11.05 -49.92 -13.68
C THR A 18 9.82 -49.22 -13.11
N VAL A 19 8.88 -49.97 -12.51
CA VAL A 19 7.67 -49.42 -11.87
C VAL A 19 8.09 -48.49 -10.69
N PHE A 20 9.04 -48.94 -9.86
CA PHE A 20 9.54 -48.12 -8.77
C PHE A 20 10.18 -46.81 -9.26
N ALA A 21 10.99 -46.86 -10.31
CA ALA A 21 11.57 -45.66 -10.91
C ALA A 21 10.52 -44.69 -11.45
N LEU A 22 9.48 -45.20 -12.09
CA LEU A 22 8.35 -44.38 -12.56
C LEU A 22 7.57 -43.73 -11.41
N VAL A 23 7.30 -44.47 -10.35
CA VAL A 23 6.63 -43.94 -9.16
C VAL A 23 7.47 -42.84 -8.50
N MET A 24 8.78 -43.08 -8.36
CA MET A 24 9.70 -42.08 -7.81
C MET A 24 9.76 -40.83 -8.69
N LEU A 25 9.81 -40.98 -10.02
CA LEU A 25 9.81 -39.85 -10.95
C LEU A 25 8.51 -39.04 -10.82
N ALA A 26 7.35 -39.72 -10.77
CA ALA A 26 6.06 -39.07 -10.58
C ALA A 26 5.98 -38.32 -9.24
N THR A 27 6.47 -38.92 -8.17
CA THR A 27 6.53 -38.31 -6.84
C THR A 27 7.40 -37.06 -6.80
N VAL A 28 8.61 -37.12 -7.35
CA VAL A 28 9.52 -35.98 -7.44
C VAL A 28 8.91 -34.85 -8.26
N THR A 29 8.26 -35.17 -9.38
CA THR A 29 7.58 -34.18 -10.22
C THR A 29 6.41 -33.53 -9.49
N ALA A 30 5.62 -34.30 -8.76
CA ALA A 30 4.54 -33.77 -7.93
C ALA A 30 5.05 -32.80 -6.86
N PHE A 31 6.11 -33.16 -6.12
CA PHE A 31 6.70 -32.28 -5.13
C PHE A 31 7.24 -30.97 -5.71
N ARG A 32 7.87 -31.04 -6.89
CA ARG A 32 8.32 -29.81 -7.58
C ARG A 32 7.16 -28.90 -7.95
N THR A 33 6.09 -29.47 -8.48
CA THR A 33 4.89 -28.70 -8.86
C THR A 33 4.22 -28.09 -7.65
N PHE A 34 4.08 -28.81 -6.55
CA PHE A 34 3.54 -28.29 -5.30
C PHE A 34 4.42 -27.18 -4.72
N GLY A 35 5.74 -27.35 -4.72
CA GLY A 35 6.68 -26.33 -4.25
C GLY A 35 6.57 -25.02 -5.05
N GLN A 36 6.47 -25.10 -6.38
CA GLN A 36 6.28 -23.91 -7.22
C GLN A 36 4.92 -23.26 -7.01
N ALA A 37 3.85 -24.05 -6.86
CA ALA A 37 2.53 -23.52 -6.58
C ALA A 37 2.48 -22.82 -5.22
N TYR A 38 3.12 -23.39 -4.21
CA TYR A 38 3.21 -22.79 -2.87
C TYR A 38 3.96 -21.45 -2.88
N GLN A 39 5.11 -21.38 -3.56
CA GLN A 39 5.88 -20.14 -3.69
C GLN A 39 5.08 -19.03 -4.38
N ARG A 40 4.31 -19.36 -5.44
CA ARG A 40 3.44 -18.39 -6.12
C ARG A 40 2.33 -17.87 -5.20
N LEU A 41 1.71 -18.76 -4.44
CA LEU A 41 0.66 -18.39 -3.47
C LEU A 41 1.23 -17.48 -2.38
N ASP A 42 2.40 -17.78 -1.86
CA ASP A 42 3.07 -16.99 -0.83
C ASP A 42 3.38 -15.56 -1.33
N GLN A 43 3.91 -15.43 -2.55
CA GLN A 43 4.17 -14.14 -3.18
C GLN A 43 2.88 -13.31 -3.36
N VAL A 44 1.81 -13.90 -3.92
CA VAL A 44 0.53 -13.21 -4.11
C VAL A 44 -0.10 -12.81 -2.78
N THR A 45 0.05 -13.63 -1.77
CA THR A 45 -0.46 -13.35 -0.42
C THR A 45 0.31 -12.19 0.22
N ALA A 46 1.64 -12.17 0.11
CA ALA A 46 2.49 -11.11 0.65
C ALA A 46 2.20 -9.76 -0.04
N GLU A 47 2.09 -9.74 -1.38
CA GLU A 47 1.72 -8.53 -2.13
C GLU A 47 0.33 -8.02 -1.72
N THR A 48 -0.65 -8.91 -1.58
CA THR A 48 -2.01 -8.54 -1.17
C THR A 48 -2.04 -7.99 0.26
N ALA A 49 -1.25 -8.59 1.16
CA ALA A 49 -1.14 -8.12 2.54
C ALA A 49 -0.53 -6.71 2.59
N LYS A 50 0.56 -6.46 1.84
CA LYS A 50 1.19 -5.14 1.73
C LYS A 50 0.22 -4.09 1.17
N LYS A 51 -0.54 -4.44 0.12
CA LYS A 51 -1.57 -3.55 -0.44
C LYS A 51 -2.60 -3.14 0.60
N ARG A 52 -3.13 -4.10 1.37
CA ARG A 52 -4.11 -3.84 2.43
C ARG A 52 -3.55 -2.99 3.56
N GLU A 53 -2.30 -3.19 3.91
CA GLU A 53 -1.61 -2.42 4.95
C GLU A 53 -1.48 -0.95 4.54
N VAL A 54 -1.00 -0.69 3.32
CA VAL A 54 -0.87 0.66 2.76
C VAL A 54 -2.23 1.34 2.64
N ASP A 55 -3.26 0.65 2.09
CA ASP A 55 -4.63 1.18 2.00
C ASP A 55 -5.17 1.56 3.38
N ARG A 56 -5.03 0.66 4.36
CA ARG A 56 -5.51 0.91 5.73
C ARG A 56 -4.80 2.09 6.37
N PHE A 57 -3.47 2.16 6.24
CA PHE A 57 -2.68 3.25 6.80
C PHE A 57 -3.07 4.60 6.17
N LEU A 58 -3.09 4.69 4.83
CA LEU A 58 -3.45 5.92 4.13
C LEU A 58 -4.88 6.35 4.47
N ARG A 59 -5.82 5.41 4.48
CA ARG A 59 -7.21 5.71 4.84
C ARG A 59 -7.34 6.22 6.26
N ALA A 60 -6.70 5.57 7.23
CA ALA A 60 -6.73 6.01 8.62
C ALA A 60 -6.11 7.41 8.78
N SER A 61 -4.91 7.63 8.24
CA SER A 61 -4.23 8.91 8.38
C SER A 61 -4.93 10.07 7.66
N LEU A 62 -5.65 9.79 6.56
CA LEU A 62 -6.42 10.80 5.84
C LEU A 62 -7.76 11.11 6.50
N VAL A 63 -8.44 10.10 7.06
CA VAL A 63 -9.69 10.32 7.82
C VAL A 63 -9.46 11.21 9.04
N ASP A 64 -8.29 11.06 9.68
CA ASP A 64 -7.88 11.87 10.83
C ASP A 64 -7.16 13.17 10.42
N ALA A 65 -7.22 13.57 9.14
CA ALA A 65 -6.60 14.80 8.65
C ALA A 65 -7.24 16.03 9.33
N MET A 66 -6.39 16.92 9.83
CA MET A 66 -6.83 18.11 10.54
C MET A 66 -7.28 19.18 9.56
N ASN A 67 -8.44 19.77 9.80
CA ASN A 67 -8.95 20.92 9.06
C ASN A 67 -8.23 22.22 9.50
N GLY A 68 -8.10 23.18 8.60
CA GLY A 68 -7.53 24.50 8.86
C GLY A 68 -6.63 24.98 7.74
N GLU A 69 -6.32 26.26 7.74
CA GLU A 69 -5.52 26.93 6.71
C GLU A 69 -4.14 26.27 6.55
N ALA A 70 -3.71 26.03 5.30
CA ALA A 70 -2.45 25.38 4.92
C ALA A 70 -2.19 24.00 5.55
N ARG A 71 -3.23 23.31 6.05
CA ARG A 71 -3.08 21.99 6.67
C ARG A 71 -3.31 20.84 5.71
N PHE A 72 -3.98 21.10 4.60
CA PHE A 72 -4.20 20.16 3.52
C PHE A 72 -3.90 20.82 2.19
N GLU A 73 -2.93 20.30 1.46
CA GLU A 73 -2.56 20.78 0.14
C GLU A 73 -2.36 19.61 -0.79
N GLY A 74 -2.73 19.78 -2.08
CA GLY A 74 -2.54 18.69 -3.02
C GLY A 74 -2.69 19.11 -4.47
N ASN A 75 -2.03 18.35 -5.32
CA ASN A 75 -2.12 18.42 -6.77
C ASN A 75 -2.17 16.98 -7.34
N THR A 76 -2.07 16.83 -8.65
CA THR A 76 -2.16 15.50 -9.29
C THR A 76 -1.03 14.54 -8.93
N ARG A 77 0.09 15.01 -8.35
CA ARG A 77 1.32 14.24 -8.14
C ARG A 77 1.71 14.08 -6.67
N GLU A 78 1.23 14.96 -5.82
CA GLU A 78 1.52 14.93 -4.39
C GLU A 78 0.36 15.50 -3.58
N VAL A 79 0.24 15.04 -2.36
CA VAL A 79 -0.69 15.54 -1.35
C VAL A 79 0.02 15.61 -0.01
N SER A 80 -0.21 16.70 0.73
CA SER A 80 0.26 16.87 2.10
C SER A 80 -0.90 17.18 3.02
N TRP A 81 -0.86 16.63 4.23
CA TRP A 81 -1.88 16.82 5.26
C TRP A 81 -1.24 16.75 6.64
N ILE A 82 -1.95 17.26 7.64
CA ILE A 82 -1.57 17.15 9.05
C ILE A 82 -2.49 16.14 9.72
N THR A 83 -1.92 15.21 10.47
CA THR A 83 -2.67 14.19 11.19
C THR A 83 -1.94 13.76 12.46
N PRO A 84 -2.66 13.34 13.52
CA PRO A 84 -2.05 12.67 14.63
C PRO A 84 -1.59 11.26 14.20
N LEU A 85 -0.40 10.88 14.62
CA LEU A 85 0.15 9.53 14.40
C LEU A 85 0.51 8.89 15.74
N ASP A 86 0.13 7.63 15.91
CA ASP A 86 0.49 6.88 17.12
C ASP A 86 2.01 6.73 17.22
N ARG A 87 2.65 6.14 16.24
CA ARG A 87 4.10 6.12 16.04
C ARG A 87 4.47 5.39 14.75
N VAL A 88 5.27 6.03 13.90
CA VAL A 88 5.90 5.37 12.74
C VAL A 88 7.40 5.61 12.84
N GLY A 89 8.14 4.58 13.21
CA GLY A 89 9.56 4.73 13.52
C GLY A 89 9.79 5.67 14.70
N SER A 90 10.48 6.79 14.47
CA SER A 90 10.68 7.87 15.44
C SER A 90 9.64 8.99 15.34
N ALA A 91 8.78 9.00 14.31
CA ALA A 91 7.70 9.98 14.17
C ALA A 91 6.49 9.58 15.03
N GLY A 92 5.99 10.51 15.85
CA GLY A 92 4.78 10.35 16.66
C GLY A 92 4.20 11.71 17.02
N GLY A 93 2.95 11.73 17.52
CA GLY A 93 2.21 12.97 17.77
C GLY A 93 1.66 13.57 16.48
N ILE A 94 1.43 14.91 16.48
CA ILE A 94 0.92 15.59 15.29
C ILE A 94 2.06 15.78 14.29
N GLN A 95 1.86 15.32 13.07
CA GLN A 95 2.85 15.35 12.01
C GLN A 95 2.27 15.92 10.71
N HIS A 96 3.11 16.61 9.95
CA HIS A 96 2.86 16.82 8.52
C HIS A 96 3.27 15.56 7.77
N LEU A 97 2.38 15.04 6.93
CA LEU A 97 2.62 13.95 6.02
C LEU A 97 2.59 14.46 4.59
N ARG A 98 3.47 13.92 3.74
CA ARG A 98 3.43 14.18 2.31
C ARG A 98 3.58 12.88 1.55
N LEU A 99 2.58 12.54 0.76
CA LEU A 99 2.56 11.41 -0.14
C LEU A 99 2.90 11.87 -1.56
N ARG A 100 3.90 11.23 -2.17
CA ARG A 100 4.33 11.53 -3.54
C ARG A 100 4.96 10.31 -4.20
N ARG A 101 4.99 10.32 -5.53
CA ARG A 101 5.82 9.38 -6.29
C ARG A 101 7.21 9.97 -6.48
N ARG A 102 8.25 9.19 -6.12
CA ARG A 102 9.65 9.53 -6.34
C ARG A 102 10.33 8.40 -7.11
N GLY A 103 10.64 8.64 -8.39
CA GLY A 103 11.05 7.57 -9.29
C GLY A 103 9.94 6.54 -9.44
N ASP A 104 10.25 5.29 -9.15
CA ASP A 104 9.29 4.18 -9.18
C ASP A 104 8.76 3.79 -7.81
N ASN A 105 8.89 4.68 -6.82
CA ASN A 105 8.45 4.43 -5.45
C ASN A 105 7.33 5.39 -5.04
N LEU A 106 6.33 4.87 -4.32
CA LEU A 106 5.40 5.66 -3.54
C LEU A 106 6.04 5.94 -2.18
N VAL A 107 6.26 7.22 -1.90
CA VAL A 107 7.05 7.65 -0.75
C VAL A 107 6.19 8.52 0.16
N LEU A 108 6.31 8.29 1.46
CA LEU A 108 5.72 9.09 2.51
C LEU A 108 6.83 9.84 3.25
N SER A 109 6.76 11.17 3.24
CA SER A 109 7.65 12.04 3.99
C SER A 109 6.95 12.55 5.26
N PHE A 110 7.72 12.78 6.32
CA PHE A 110 7.23 13.26 7.61
C PHE A 110 7.93 14.56 7.99
N ALA A 111 7.19 15.44 8.65
CA ALA A 111 7.77 16.59 9.34
C ALA A 111 6.97 16.87 10.62
N PRO A 112 7.61 17.28 11.74
CA PRO A 112 6.89 17.63 12.94
C PRO A 112 5.98 18.83 12.70
N PHE A 113 4.79 18.79 13.30
CA PHE A 113 3.89 19.93 13.27
C PHE A 113 4.35 20.97 14.28
N ASP A 114 4.59 22.20 13.81
CA ASP A 114 4.87 23.36 14.63
C ASP A 114 3.76 24.39 14.43
N PRO A 115 2.90 24.64 15.43
CA PRO A 115 1.80 25.61 15.32
C PRO A 115 2.29 27.06 15.21
N ALA A 116 3.54 27.35 15.59
CA ALA A 116 4.13 28.67 15.51
C ALA A 116 4.83 28.94 14.17
N ARG A 117 4.91 27.92 13.29
CA ARG A 117 5.55 28.08 12.00
C ARG A 117 4.66 28.88 11.06
N ASP A 118 5.31 29.75 10.28
CA ASP A 118 4.70 30.49 9.18
C ASP A 118 4.09 29.51 8.15
N PRO A 119 2.77 29.58 7.87
CA PRO A 119 2.10 28.69 6.92
C PRO A 119 2.69 28.71 5.51
N GLU A 120 3.28 29.84 5.09
CA GLU A 120 3.90 29.97 3.76
C GLU A 120 5.25 29.23 3.64
N LYS A 121 5.86 28.83 4.77
CA LYS A 121 7.12 28.10 4.75
C LYS A 121 6.89 26.60 4.66
N SER A 122 7.61 25.95 3.74
CA SER A 122 7.60 24.48 3.63
C SER A 122 8.01 23.81 4.95
N PRO A 123 7.35 22.69 5.34
CA PRO A 123 7.78 21.87 6.46
C PRO A 123 9.22 21.38 6.31
N ASP A 124 9.89 21.13 7.44
CA ASP A 124 11.24 20.57 7.47
C ASP A 124 11.17 19.04 7.22
N TRP A 125 10.97 18.70 5.96
CA TRP A 125 10.78 17.33 5.52
C TRP A 125 12.03 16.48 5.77
N GLY A 126 11.86 15.34 6.43
CA GLY A 126 12.94 14.41 6.71
C GLY A 126 13.76 14.73 7.97
N SER A 127 13.38 15.75 8.75
CA SER A 127 14.10 16.11 10.00
C SER A 127 14.01 15.05 11.10
N VAL A 128 12.95 14.25 11.11
CA VAL A 128 12.69 13.23 12.15
C VAL A 128 12.87 11.81 11.62
N VAL A 129 12.38 11.56 10.40
CA VAL A 129 12.43 10.27 9.73
C VAL A 129 12.71 10.51 8.25
N ASP A 130 13.62 9.75 7.68
CA ASP A 130 13.83 9.73 6.23
C ASP A 130 12.54 9.31 5.49
N ASP A 131 12.48 9.65 4.21
CA ASP A 131 11.39 9.24 3.33
C ASP A 131 11.11 7.73 3.46
N TYR A 132 9.87 7.38 3.80
CA TYR A 132 9.45 5.99 3.95
C TYR A 132 8.86 5.46 2.65
N VAL A 133 9.42 4.38 2.11
CA VAL A 133 8.90 3.74 0.90
C VAL A 133 7.69 2.87 1.27
N LEU A 134 6.50 3.32 0.87
CA LEU A 134 5.25 2.56 1.05
C LEU A 134 5.13 1.42 0.04
N LEU A 135 5.45 1.73 -1.24
CA LEU A 135 5.36 0.79 -2.37
C LEU A 135 6.50 1.03 -3.33
N GLU A 136 6.99 -0.06 -3.90
CA GLU A 136 7.94 -0.10 -4.99
C GLU A 136 7.22 -0.38 -6.32
N ASP A 137 7.92 -0.20 -7.44
CA ASP A 137 7.43 -0.46 -8.81
C ASP A 137 6.12 0.29 -9.15
N VAL A 138 5.97 1.52 -8.66
CA VAL A 138 4.83 2.38 -8.96
C VAL A 138 5.06 3.06 -10.30
N THR A 139 4.31 2.67 -11.32
CA THR A 139 4.40 3.25 -12.67
C THR A 139 3.52 4.46 -12.84
N GLU A 140 2.34 4.46 -12.21
CA GLU A 140 1.39 5.57 -12.29
C GLU A 140 0.85 5.92 -10.90
N MET A 141 0.69 7.23 -10.68
CA MET A 141 0.02 7.81 -9.52
C MET A 141 -0.80 9.00 -10.00
N ARG A 142 -2.05 9.06 -9.61
CA ARG A 142 -2.93 10.18 -9.91
C ARG A 142 -3.81 10.49 -8.70
N LEU A 143 -3.81 11.77 -8.33
CA LEU A 143 -4.65 12.31 -7.26
C LEU A 143 -5.76 13.16 -7.87
N ARG A 144 -6.96 13.06 -7.30
CA ARG A 144 -8.10 13.91 -7.61
C ARG A 144 -8.79 14.30 -6.30
N TYR A 145 -9.41 15.46 -6.31
CA TYR A 145 -10.06 16.05 -5.14
C TYR A 145 -11.48 16.45 -5.51
N LEU A 146 -12.40 16.27 -4.60
CA LEU A 146 -13.78 16.72 -4.71
C LEU A 146 -13.94 17.90 -3.74
N PRO A 147 -13.94 19.15 -4.24
CA PRO A 147 -14.00 20.33 -3.36
C PRO A 147 -15.28 20.33 -2.50
N SER A 148 -16.43 20.18 -3.14
CA SER A 148 -17.76 20.10 -2.50
C SER A 148 -18.51 18.88 -3.06
N PRO A 149 -19.49 18.31 -2.33
CA PRO A 149 -20.28 17.18 -2.80
C PRO A 149 -21.04 17.41 -4.12
N GLN A 150 -21.27 18.68 -4.48
CA GLN A 150 -21.96 19.07 -5.71
C GLN A 150 -21.01 19.38 -6.88
N ASP A 151 -19.71 19.42 -6.63
CA ASP A 151 -18.70 19.79 -7.63
C ASP A 151 -18.20 18.60 -8.42
N ASP A 152 -17.45 18.88 -9.48
CA ASP A 152 -16.70 17.88 -10.24
C ASP A 152 -15.32 17.60 -9.60
N TRP A 153 -14.77 16.42 -9.89
CA TRP A 153 -13.43 16.05 -9.45
C TRP A 153 -12.34 16.96 -10.04
N SER A 154 -11.65 17.68 -9.16
CA SER A 154 -10.56 18.61 -9.47
C SER A 154 -9.19 17.93 -9.45
N ARG A 155 -8.22 18.59 -10.09
CA ARG A 155 -6.79 18.23 -10.05
C ARG A 155 -6.02 18.94 -8.94
N SER A 156 -6.63 19.86 -8.24
CA SER A 156 -6.07 20.64 -7.14
C SER A 156 -6.96 20.50 -5.93
N ALA A 157 -6.35 20.42 -4.75
CA ALA A 157 -7.06 20.46 -3.49
C ALA A 157 -7.45 21.88 -3.06
N LYS A 158 -6.95 22.94 -3.76
CA LYS A 158 -7.35 24.31 -3.47
C LYS A 158 -8.83 24.45 -3.75
N LEU A 159 -9.56 24.82 -2.72
CA LEU A 159 -10.94 25.31 -2.82
C LEU A 159 -10.86 26.70 -3.48
N ASP A 160 -11.67 26.97 -4.49
CA ASP A 160 -11.80 28.31 -5.06
C ASP A 160 -12.29 29.24 -3.93
N ASP A 161 -11.68 30.44 -3.88
CA ASP A 161 -11.77 31.47 -2.85
C ASP A 161 -13.17 31.70 -2.23
N ASP A 162 -13.64 30.81 -1.38
CA ASP A 162 -14.60 31.15 -0.35
C ASP A 162 -13.82 31.49 0.92
N GLU A 163 -13.38 32.75 0.98
CA GLU A 163 -12.58 33.34 2.06
C GLU A 163 -13.24 33.26 3.44
N ASP A 164 -14.47 32.75 3.54
CA ASP A 164 -15.29 32.92 4.75
C ASP A 164 -15.41 31.68 5.64
N LEU A 165 -14.96 30.48 5.22
CA LEU A 165 -15.24 29.28 6.01
C LEU A 165 -14.02 28.63 6.68
N GLY A 166 -12.79 29.05 6.40
CA GLY A 166 -11.57 28.47 7.02
C GLY A 166 -11.40 26.95 6.78
N LEU A 167 -12.11 26.40 5.80
CA LEU A 167 -12.12 24.99 5.47
C LEU A 167 -11.02 24.73 4.43
N SER A 168 -10.04 23.92 4.79
CA SER A 168 -8.96 23.52 3.86
C SER A 168 -9.10 22.09 3.37
N LEU A 169 -10.02 21.29 3.92
CA LEU A 169 -10.25 19.92 3.50
C LEU A 169 -11.26 19.86 2.36
N PRO A 170 -10.95 19.17 1.26
CA PRO A 170 -11.96 18.83 0.25
C PRO A 170 -13.00 17.86 0.83
N SER A 171 -14.17 17.73 0.19
CA SER A 171 -15.17 16.74 0.59
C SER A 171 -14.67 15.31 0.44
N ALA A 172 -13.83 15.06 -0.57
CA ALA A 172 -13.21 13.76 -0.76
C ALA A 172 -11.89 13.88 -1.56
N MET A 173 -11.06 12.85 -1.41
CA MET A 173 -9.86 12.64 -2.23
C MET A 173 -9.90 11.24 -2.84
N MET A 174 -9.39 11.11 -4.06
CA MET A 174 -9.21 9.83 -4.74
C MET A 174 -7.75 9.67 -5.15
N LEU A 175 -7.17 8.53 -4.79
CA LEU A 175 -5.84 8.11 -5.21
C LEU A 175 -5.96 6.90 -6.14
N GLU A 176 -5.47 7.03 -7.36
CA GLU A 176 -5.35 5.96 -8.34
C GLU A 176 -3.87 5.59 -8.47
N LEU A 177 -3.56 4.31 -8.39
CA LEU A 177 -2.20 3.77 -8.46
C LEU A 177 -2.11 2.58 -9.41
N THR A 178 -0.97 2.49 -10.11
CA THR A 178 -0.53 1.28 -10.80
C THR A 178 0.84 0.90 -10.25
N ALA A 179 0.95 -0.28 -9.66
CA ALA A 179 2.20 -0.79 -9.11
C ALA A 179 2.41 -2.25 -9.51
N SER A 180 3.66 -2.64 -9.78
CA SER A 180 4.04 -3.98 -10.27
C SER A 180 3.21 -4.42 -11.48
N GLY A 181 2.92 -3.47 -12.40
CA GLY A 181 2.13 -3.72 -13.60
C GLY A 181 0.64 -3.96 -13.39
N GLN A 182 0.12 -3.78 -12.17
CA GLN A 182 -1.30 -3.96 -11.83
C GLN A 182 -1.92 -2.65 -11.35
N ALA A 183 -3.08 -2.31 -11.90
CA ALA A 183 -3.89 -1.22 -11.36
C ALA A 183 -4.47 -1.63 -9.99
N TRP A 184 -4.34 -0.72 -9.01
CA TRP A 184 -4.94 -0.91 -7.70
C TRP A 184 -6.39 -0.43 -7.70
N PRO A 185 -7.25 -0.98 -6.85
CA PRO A 185 -8.54 -0.37 -6.58
C PRO A 185 -8.35 1.08 -6.13
N PRO A 186 -9.11 2.05 -6.67
CA PRO A 186 -8.99 3.43 -6.26
C PRO A 186 -9.24 3.60 -4.76
N LEU A 187 -8.32 4.27 -4.06
CA LEU A 187 -8.51 4.66 -2.68
C LEU A 187 -9.30 5.97 -2.65
N THR A 188 -10.55 5.92 -2.24
CA THR A 188 -11.37 7.12 -2.03
C THR A 188 -11.58 7.32 -0.53
N VAL A 189 -11.30 8.55 -0.06
CA VAL A 189 -11.50 8.98 1.33
C VAL A 189 -12.39 10.21 1.32
N ALA A 190 -13.47 10.17 2.07
CA ALA A 190 -14.29 11.34 2.36
C ALA A 190 -13.79 11.99 3.65
N PHE A 191 -13.73 13.31 3.66
CA PHE A 191 -13.31 14.09 4.81
C PHE A 191 -14.53 14.66 5.55
N ASP A 192 -14.45 14.72 6.86
CA ASP A 192 -15.41 15.44 7.67
C ASP A 192 -15.04 16.92 7.68
N GLN A 193 -15.71 17.72 6.82
CA GLN A 193 -15.46 19.16 6.71
C GLN A 193 -15.88 19.92 7.97
N PHE A 194 -16.79 19.35 8.75
CA PHE A 194 -17.38 20.01 9.93
C PHE A 194 -16.70 19.64 11.23
N GLY A 195 -15.54 18.99 11.18
CA GLY A 195 -14.68 18.57 12.29
C GLY A 195 -15.33 18.62 13.67
N ARG A 196 -15.25 17.57 14.46
CA ARG A 196 -15.75 17.56 15.84
C ARG A 196 -15.23 18.80 16.57
N GLN A 197 -16.14 19.77 16.77
CA GLN A 197 -15.94 20.82 17.75
C GLN A 197 -16.11 20.15 19.11
N GLU A 198 -15.02 19.76 19.74
CA GLU A 198 -14.96 19.54 21.19
C GLU A 198 -14.18 20.68 21.83
#